data_61c50bf68411d4e080158b55b90c0ee8
#
_entry.id   61c50bf68411d4e080158b55b90c0ee8
#
_cell.length_a   1.000
_cell.length_b   1.000
_cell.length_c   1.000
_cell.angle_alpha   90.00
_cell.angle_beta   90.00
_cell.angle_gamma   90.00
#
_symmetry.space_group_name_H-M   'P 1'
#
loop_
_entity.id
_entity.type
_entity.pdbx_description
1 polymer ?
#
loop_
_entity_poly.entity_id
_entity_poly.type
_entity_poly.pdbx_seq_one_letter_code
_entity_poly.pdbx_strand_id
1 'polypeptide(L)'
;MKVSAKAIAKYLNTDLIGEDILITQVSTLSDNINGSMSFVNQSNRDRLPNNRSLHIVAEGRTMEKSPNFSYIKVRNPRLSFAKIISKYLVP
;
A
#
# COMPACT_ATOMS: atom_id res chain seq x y z
N MET A 1 2.57 12.91 7.32
CA MET A 1 1.49 12.27 6.57
C MET A 1 0.58 11.54 7.53
N LYS A 2 -0.71 11.80 7.43
CA LYS A 2 -1.73 11.04 8.16
C LYS A 2 -2.91 10.84 7.22
N VAL A 3 -3.07 9.65 6.69
CA VAL A 3 -4.15 9.35 5.77
C VAL A 3 -4.61 7.92 5.97
N SER A 4 -5.92 7.67 5.89
CA SER A 4 -6.42 6.31 6.01
C SER A 4 -6.18 5.54 4.71
N ALA A 5 -5.97 4.23 4.82
CA ALA A 5 -5.82 3.36 3.65
C ALA A 5 -7.07 3.44 2.76
N LYS A 6 -8.24 3.57 3.36
CA LYS A 6 -9.51 3.72 2.64
C LYS A 6 -9.54 5.00 1.82
N ALA A 7 -9.03 6.11 2.36
CA ALA A 7 -8.93 7.37 1.62
C ALA A 7 -7.98 7.25 0.42
N ILE A 8 -6.89 6.53 0.59
CA ILE A 8 -5.94 6.27 -0.50
C ILE A 8 -6.62 5.45 -1.61
N ALA A 9 -7.34 4.40 -1.25
CA ALA A 9 -8.06 3.58 -2.22
C ALA A 9 -9.08 4.43 -2.99
N LYS A 10 -9.81 5.29 -2.30
CA LYS A 10 -10.77 6.19 -2.93
C LYS A 10 -10.08 7.17 -3.88
N TYR A 11 -8.94 7.72 -3.48
CA TYR A 11 -8.16 8.61 -4.33
C TYR A 11 -7.71 7.92 -5.63
N LEU A 12 -7.35 6.64 -5.54
CA LEU A 12 -6.94 5.84 -6.70
C LEU A 12 -8.12 5.24 -7.45
N ASN A 13 -9.34 5.50 -6.99
CA ASN A 13 -10.57 4.98 -7.61
C ASN A 13 -10.58 3.44 -7.65
N THR A 14 -10.22 2.82 -6.57
CA THR A 14 -10.16 1.37 -6.44
C THR A 14 -10.58 0.94 -5.03
N ASP A 15 -10.62 -0.35 -4.78
CA ASP A 15 -11.07 -0.90 -3.51
C ASP A 15 -9.89 -1.21 -2.58
N LEU A 16 -10.08 -0.96 -1.30
CA LEU A 16 -9.18 -1.42 -0.26
C LEU A 16 -9.56 -2.86 0.11
N ILE A 17 -8.58 -3.75 0.10
CA ILE A 17 -8.76 -5.13 0.54
C ILE A 17 -8.06 -5.31 1.87
N GLY A 18 -8.83 -5.62 2.90
CA GLY A 18 -8.37 -5.70 4.27
C GLY A 18 -8.92 -4.58 5.13
N GLU A 19 -8.40 -4.45 6.34
CA GLU A 19 -8.84 -3.41 7.28
C GLU A 19 -8.32 -2.04 6.89
N ASP A 20 -9.06 -1.01 7.28
CA ASP A 20 -8.61 0.36 7.15
C ASP A 20 -7.50 0.63 8.17
N ILE A 21 -6.38 1.16 7.68
CA ILE A 21 -5.18 1.42 8.48
C ILE A 21 -4.82 2.89 8.33
N LEU A 22 -4.49 3.54 9.44
CA LEU A 22 -3.96 4.89 9.39
C LEU A 22 -2.50 4.85 8.93
N ILE A 23 -2.22 5.50 7.81
CA ILE A 23 -0.88 5.55 7.22
C ILE A 23 -0.20 6.84 7.64
N THR A 24 0.94 6.72 8.29
CA THR A 24 1.70 7.85 8.81
C THR A 24 3.05 8.02 8.14
N GLN A 25 3.50 7.04 7.36
CA GLN A 25 4.81 7.09 6.71
C GLN A 25 4.86 6.11 5.56
N VAL A 26 5.90 6.23 4.74
CA VAL A 26 6.21 5.27 3.68
C VAL A 26 7.45 4.47 4.09
N SER A 27 7.55 3.25 3.59
CA SER A 27 8.71 2.41 3.86
C SER A 27 8.99 1.51 2.66
N THR A 28 10.16 0.89 2.64
CA THR A 28 10.45 -0.21 1.72
C THR A 28 9.87 -1.50 2.28
N LEU A 29 9.76 -2.53 1.45
CA LEU A 29 9.29 -3.83 1.92
C LEU A 29 10.22 -4.43 2.99
N SER A 30 11.52 -4.20 2.86
CA SER A 30 12.50 -4.72 3.83
C SER A 30 12.49 -3.99 5.17
N ASP A 31 12.11 -2.71 5.14
CA ASP A 31 12.05 -1.87 6.35
C ASP A 31 10.62 -1.66 6.83
N ASN A 32 9.76 -2.60 6.57
CA ASN A 32 8.34 -2.45 6.84
C ASN A 32 8.04 -2.15 8.30
N ILE A 33 7.28 -1.09 8.52
CA ILE A 33 6.94 -0.57 9.84
C ILE A 33 5.42 -0.51 9.95
N ASN A 34 4.88 -0.74 11.13
CA ASN A 34 3.44 -0.58 11.37
C ASN A 34 2.97 0.84 11.02
N GLY A 35 1.86 0.94 10.32
CA GLY A 35 1.34 2.24 9.89
C GLY A 35 2.04 2.80 8.67
N SER A 36 2.80 2.00 7.95
CA SER A 36 3.51 2.44 6.74
C SER A 36 2.84 1.94 5.46
N MET A 37 3.18 2.59 4.36
CA MET A 37 2.76 2.20 3.02
C MET A 37 4.00 1.87 2.18
N SER A 38 3.92 0.82 1.41
CA SER A 38 4.96 0.44 0.45
C SER A 38 4.31 -0.03 -0.85
N PHE A 39 5.10 -0.14 -1.92
CA PHE A 39 4.60 -0.73 -3.16
C PHE A 39 5.37 -2.00 -3.49
N VAL A 40 4.69 -2.91 -4.18
CA VAL A 40 5.26 -4.19 -4.60
C VAL A 40 5.27 -4.23 -6.11
N ASN A 41 6.46 -4.26 -6.71
CA ASN A 41 6.59 -4.40 -8.15
C ASN A 41 6.72 -5.88 -8.54
N GLN A 42 6.77 -6.15 -9.85
CA GLN A 42 6.82 -7.53 -10.35
C GLN A 42 8.08 -8.29 -9.93
N SER A 43 9.17 -7.59 -9.65
CA SER A 43 10.40 -8.24 -9.24
C SER A 43 10.42 -8.61 -7.76
N ASN A 44 9.51 -8.03 -6.98
CA ASN A 44 9.39 -8.33 -5.55
C ASN A 44 8.53 -9.57 -5.36
N ARG A 45 9.15 -10.75 -5.42
CA ARG A 45 8.46 -12.03 -5.23
C ARG A 45 8.44 -12.48 -3.77
N ASP A 46 9.09 -11.73 -2.91
CA ASP A 46 9.24 -12.09 -1.52
C ASP A 46 7.91 -12.01 -0.77
N ARG A 47 7.86 -12.68 0.36
CA ARG A 47 6.74 -12.58 1.27
C ARG A 47 6.54 -11.14 1.68
N LEU A 48 5.27 -10.72 1.68
CA LEU A 48 4.95 -9.43 2.27
C LEU A 48 5.14 -9.51 3.79
N PRO A 49 5.69 -8.44 4.39
CA PRO A 49 5.86 -8.41 5.83
C PRO A 49 4.53 -8.55 6.56
N ASN A 50 4.56 -9.21 7.69
CA ASN A 50 3.37 -9.47 8.49
C ASN A 50 3.13 -8.34 9.51
N ASN A 51 3.18 -7.12 9.05
CA ASN A 51 2.95 -5.92 9.85
C ASN A 51 1.63 -5.27 9.45
N ARG A 52 1.10 -4.44 10.34
CA ARG A 52 -0.10 -3.66 10.07
C ARG A 52 0.25 -2.51 9.12
N SER A 53 0.24 -2.79 7.84
CA SER A 53 0.73 -1.89 6.79
C SER A 53 -0.14 -2.00 5.54
N LEU A 54 0.04 -1.03 4.63
CA LEU A 54 -0.66 -1.00 3.35
C LEU A 54 0.33 -1.27 2.22
N HIS A 55 -0.05 -2.14 1.30
CA HIS A 55 0.77 -2.47 0.13
C HIS A 55 0.03 -2.11 -1.16
N ILE A 56 0.71 -1.39 -2.03
CA ILE A 56 0.20 -1.06 -3.37
C ILE A 56 0.75 -2.12 -4.31
N VAL A 57 -0.13 -2.92 -4.89
CA VAL A 57 0.27 -4.10 -5.67
C VAL A 57 -0.32 -4.07 -7.08
N ALA A 58 0.27 -4.84 -7.99
CA ALA A 58 -0.23 -4.94 -9.36
C ALA A 58 -1.55 -5.72 -9.41
N GLU A 59 -2.43 -5.35 -10.33
CA GLU A 59 -3.75 -5.99 -10.50
C GLU A 59 -3.65 -7.50 -10.72
N GLY A 60 -2.63 -7.94 -11.46
CA GLY A 60 -2.45 -9.36 -11.78
C GLY A 60 -1.81 -10.19 -10.69
N ARG A 61 -1.38 -9.55 -9.59
CA ARG A 61 -0.73 -10.28 -8.51
C ARG A 61 -1.75 -11.02 -7.66
N THR A 62 -1.50 -12.30 -7.44
CA THR A 62 -2.30 -13.08 -6.50
C THR A 62 -1.86 -12.77 -5.09
N MET A 63 -2.82 -12.37 -4.25
CA MET A 63 -2.56 -12.00 -2.87
C MET A 63 -3.33 -12.90 -1.93
N GLU A 64 -2.67 -13.33 -0.87
CA GLU A 64 -3.35 -14.00 0.23
C GLU A 64 -3.87 -12.96 1.20
N LYS A 65 -5.07 -13.21 1.75
CA LYS A 65 -5.61 -12.35 2.79
C LYS A 65 -4.81 -12.52 4.07
N SER A 66 -4.52 -11.41 4.72
CA SER A 66 -3.84 -11.43 6.00
C SER A 66 -4.63 -10.57 7.00
N PRO A 67 -4.71 -10.98 8.28
CA PRO A 67 -5.32 -10.13 9.30
C PRO A 67 -4.46 -8.92 9.63
N ASN A 68 -3.20 -8.89 9.20
CA ASN A 68 -2.24 -7.87 9.61
C ASN A 68 -2.05 -6.77 8.59
N PHE A 69 -2.01 -7.08 7.30
CA PHE A 69 -1.80 -6.04 6.29
C PHE A 69 -3.00 -5.91 5.37
N SER A 70 -3.12 -4.73 4.76
CA SER A 70 -4.11 -4.45 3.73
C SER A 70 -3.40 -4.19 2.41
N TYR A 71 -4.13 -4.27 1.29
CA TYR A 71 -3.54 -3.98 0.00
C TYR A 71 -4.54 -3.36 -0.95
N ILE A 72 -3.99 -2.66 -1.95
CA ILE A 72 -4.74 -2.02 -3.01
C ILE A 72 -4.14 -2.50 -4.32
N LYS A 73 -4.97 -3.04 -5.22
CA LYS A 73 -4.54 -3.49 -6.54
C LYS A 73 -4.69 -2.36 -7.55
N VAL A 74 -3.60 -2.07 -8.27
CA VAL A 74 -3.58 -1.01 -9.26
C VAL A 74 -2.87 -1.48 -10.53
N ARG A 75 -3.11 -0.78 -11.64
CA ARG A 75 -2.48 -1.13 -12.92
C ARG A 75 -0.98 -0.95 -12.89
N ASN A 76 -0.51 0.14 -12.29
CA ASN A 76 0.92 0.46 -12.20
C ASN A 76 1.24 0.88 -10.77
N PRO A 77 1.74 -0.04 -9.92
CA PRO A 77 2.00 0.27 -8.52
C PRO A 77 2.98 1.42 -8.31
N ARG A 78 4.04 1.47 -9.10
CA ARG A 78 5.05 2.52 -8.97
C ARG A 78 4.47 3.90 -9.26
N LEU A 79 3.69 4.03 -10.34
CA LEU A 79 3.05 5.30 -10.68
C LEU A 79 2.02 5.69 -9.64
N SER A 80 1.20 4.75 -9.19
CA SER A 80 0.19 5.01 -8.18
C SER A 80 0.84 5.43 -6.86
N PHE A 81 1.93 4.79 -6.48
CA PHE A 81 2.68 5.15 -5.28
C PHE A 81 3.21 6.58 -5.37
N ALA A 82 3.78 6.95 -6.52
CA ALA A 82 4.26 8.31 -6.75
C ALA A 82 3.13 9.34 -6.65
N LYS A 83 1.96 9.03 -7.19
CA LYS A 83 0.78 9.90 -7.08
C LYS A 83 0.34 10.11 -5.64
N ILE A 84 0.36 9.06 -4.84
CA ILE A 84 0.00 9.14 -3.43
C ILE A 84 0.98 10.02 -2.68
N ILE A 85 2.27 9.82 -2.90
CA ILE A 85 3.31 10.64 -2.28
C ILE A 85 3.15 12.10 -2.65
N SER A 86 2.90 12.38 -3.92
CA SER A 86 2.71 13.75 -4.41
C SER A 86 1.51 14.43 -3.75
N LYS A 87 0.43 13.68 -3.51
CA LYS A 87 -0.78 14.25 -2.91
C LYS A 87 -0.66 14.46 -1.40
N TYR A 88 -0.07 13.50 -0.69
CA TYR A 88 -0.16 13.46 0.78
C TYR A 88 1.14 13.82 1.51
N LEU A 89 2.30 13.64 0.88
CA LEU A 89 3.59 13.94 1.51
C LEU A 89 4.15 15.30 1.15
N VAL A 90 3.80 15.83 -0.01
CA VAL A 90 4.25 17.17 -0.43
C VAL A 90 3.32 18.20 0.18
N PRO A 91 3.85 19.15 0.98
CA PRO A 91 3.03 20.22 1.58
C PRO A 91 2.39 21.10 0.53
#